data_86a4016645e337cee372b231afdbd7d8
#
_entry.id   86a4016645e337cee372b231afdbd7d8
#
_cell.length_a   1.000
_cell.length_b   1.000
_cell.length_c   1.000
_cell.angle_alpha   90.00
_cell.angle_beta   90.00
_cell.angle_gamma   90.00
#
_symmetry.space_group_name_H-M   'P 1'
#
loop_
_entity.id
_entity.type
_entity.pdbx_description
1 polymer ?
#
loop_
_entity_poly.entity_id
_entity_poly.type
_entity_poly.pdbx_seq_one_letter_code
_entity_poly.pdbx_strand_id
1 'polypeptide(L)'
;MNLSQITILLSNTISFSLGFTCIAYVLTLSLTTKKISFGKLFSCLGITYLIISLTFIFAGIPGLIFTLFLYLTHAKIPLIKNIFICVLTFLMVLVLTFITNMVFYAMKFSPDQIEHLREMVSYNIFFSIEWIISSLIISCVIYFLSYKITRHHKK
;
A
#
# COMPACT_ATOMS: atom_id res chain seq x y z
N MET A 1 21.89 -15.01 -2.97
CA MET A 1 20.49 -15.02 -2.47
C MET A 1 19.97 -16.42 -2.68
N ASN A 2 19.46 -17.07 -1.63
CA ASN A 2 18.89 -18.42 -1.74
C ASN A 2 17.41 -18.37 -2.17
N LEU A 3 16.83 -19.52 -2.52
CA LEU A 3 15.45 -19.60 -3.05
C LEU A 3 14.41 -19.03 -2.06
N SER A 4 14.58 -19.25 -0.77
CA SER A 4 13.69 -18.73 0.27
C SER A 4 13.72 -17.19 0.34
N GLN A 5 14.90 -16.58 0.24
CA GLN A 5 15.05 -15.11 0.21
C GLN A 5 14.38 -14.49 -1.03
N ILE A 6 14.46 -15.17 -2.18
CA ILE A 6 13.78 -14.72 -3.41
C ILE A 6 12.26 -14.79 -3.22
N THR A 7 11.75 -15.88 -2.65
CA THR A 7 10.32 -16.06 -2.41
C THR A 7 9.78 -14.97 -1.45
N ILE A 8 10.48 -14.69 -0.36
CA ILE A 8 10.12 -13.64 0.60
C ILE A 8 10.10 -12.27 -0.08
N LEU A 9 11.16 -11.95 -0.85
CA LEU A 9 11.26 -10.69 -1.57
C LEU A 9 10.09 -10.49 -2.55
N LEU A 10 9.78 -11.50 -3.35
CA LEU A 10 8.68 -11.44 -4.33
C LEU A 10 7.32 -11.33 -3.64
N SER A 11 7.07 -12.13 -2.60
CA SER A 11 5.83 -12.08 -1.83
C SER A 11 5.61 -10.69 -1.23
N ASN A 12 6.61 -10.12 -0.58
CA ASN A 12 6.54 -8.78 0.00
C ASN A 12 6.36 -7.70 -1.07
N THR A 13 7.05 -7.81 -2.21
CA THR A 13 6.93 -6.87 -3.32
C THR A 13 5.50 -6.85 -3.86
N ILE A 14 4.93 -8.01 -4.12
CA ILE A 14 3.59 -8.12 -4.68
C ILE A 14 2.54 -7.59 -3.69
N SER A 15 2.58 -8.05 -2.44
CA SER A 15 1.58 -7.69 -1.43
C SER A 15 1.63 -6.21 -1.06
N PHE A 16 2.82 -5.66 -0.83
CA PHE A 16 2.97 -4.24 -0.50
C PHE A 16 2.54 -3.35 -1.65
N SER A 17 2.98 -3.65 -2.87
CA SER A 17 2.61 -2.90 -4.07
C SER A 17 1.11 -2.98 -4.35
N LEU A 18 0.50 -4.15 -4.18
CA LEU A 18 -0.92 -4.35 -4.41
C LEU A 18 -1.76 -3.56 -3.39
N GLY A 19 -1.45 -3.70 -2.10
CA GLY A 19 -2.16 -2.97 -1.04
C GLY A 19 -2.05 -1.46 -1.19
N PHE A 20 -0.84 -0.96 -1.43
CA PHE A 20 -0.60 0.46 -1.67
C PHE A 20 -1.35 0.96 -2.91
N THR A 21 -1.33 0.19 -4.00
CA THR A 21 -2.04 0.53 -5.24
C THR A 21 -3.55 0.58 -5.03
N CYS A 22 -4.14 -0.38 -4.30
CA CYS A 22 -5.57 -0.39 -4.01
C CYS A 22 -6.00 0.89 -3.29
N ILE A 23 -5.30 1.28 -2.22
CA ILE A 23 -5.59 2.49 -1.45
C ILE A 23 -5.44 3.74 -2.35
N ALA A 24 -4.31 3.89 -3.04
CA ALA A 24 -4.04 5.03 -3.90
C ALA A 24 -5.05 5.15 -5.06
N TYR A 25 -5.40 4.01 -5.67
CA TYR A 25 -6.37 3.95 -6.77
C TYR A 25 -7.76 4.41 -6.33
N VAL A 26 -8.26 3.85 -5.22
CA VAL A 26 -9.59 4.20 -4.69
C VAL A 26 -9.65 5.66 -4.25
N LEU A 27 -8.61 6.17 -3.59
CA LEU A 27 -8.52 7.59 -3.23
C LEU A 27 -8.51 8.48 -4.48
N THR A 28 -7.78 8.09 -5.52
CA THR A 28 -7.77 8.85 -6.78
C THR A 28 -9.15 8.88 -7.44
N LEU A 29 -9.84 7.76 -7.51
CA LEU A 29 -11.20 7.70 -8.06
C LEU A 29 -12.20 8.51 -7.23
N SER A 30 -12.03 8.52 -5.91
CA SER A 30 -12.93 9.23 -5.00
C SER A 30 -12.75 10.75 -5.04
N LEU A 31 -11.53 11.22 -5.23
CA LEU A 31 -11.18 12.63 -5.15
C LEU A 31 -11.05 13.32 -6.52
N THR A 32 -11.04 12.53 -7.59
CA THR A 32 -10.87 13.05 -8.94
C THR A 32 -11.87 12.42 -9.91
N THR A 33 -12.13 13.11 -11.01
CA THR A 33 -12.90 12.58 -12.14
C THR A 33 -12.03 11.84 -13.15
N LYS A 34 -10.72 11.83 -12.93
CA LYS A 34 -9.76 11.22 -13.84
C LYS A 34 -9.72 9.71 -13.66
N LYS A 35 -9.87 8.99 -14.77
CA LYS A 35 -9.68 7.55 -14.81
C LYS A 35 -8.19 7.25 -14.96
N ILE A 36 -7.62 6.58 -13.97
CA ILE A 36 -6.26 6.04 -14.02
C ILE A 36 -6.31 4.53 -14.25
N SER A 37 -5.27 3.98 -14.84
CA SER A 37 -5.17 2.53 -15.02
C SER A 37 -4.58 1.88 -13.78
N PHE A 38 -5.34 0.98 -13.15
CA PHE A 38 -4.88 0.21 -11.99
C PHE A 38 -3.59 -0.58 -12.32
N GLY A 39 -3.60 -1.30 -13.47
CA GLY A 39 -2.44 -2.12 -13.86
C GLY A 39 -1.16 -1.31 -14.09
N LYS A 40 -1.27 -0.12 -14.71
CA LYS A 40 -0.11 0.76 -14.89
C LYS A 40 0.41 1.31 -13.56
N LEU A 41 -0.49 1.72 -12.67
CA LEU A 41 -0.12 2.19 -11.35
C LEU A 41 0.55 1.08 -10.53
N PHE A 42 -0.04 -0.13 -10.53
CA PHE A 42 0.53 -1.30 -9.87
C PHE A 42 1.93 -1.65 -10.39
N SER A 43 2.11 -1.65 -11.72
CA SER A 43 3.43 -1.93 -12.32
C SER A 43 4.47 -0.89 -11.93
N CYS A 44 4.13 0.40 -11.97
CA CYS A 44 5.06 1.45 -11.55
C CYS A 44 5.47 1.30 -10.08
N LEU A 45 4.51 1.11 -9.19
CA LEU A 45 4.77 0.97 -7.75
C LEU A 45 5.50 -0.34 -7.43
N GLY A 46 5.17 -1.43 -8.12
CA GLY A 46 5.83 -2.73 -7.96
C GLY A 46 7.29 -2.70 -8.37
N ILE A 47 7.59 -2.12 -9.52
CA ILE A 47 8.98 -1.96 -9.98
C ILE A 47 9.76 -1.07 -9.02
N THR A 48 9.18 0.04 -8.57
CA THR A 48 9.84 0.93 -7.60
C THR A 48 10.13 0.21 -6.30
N TYR A 49 9.15 -0.53 -5.75
CA TYR A 49 9.35 -1.27 -4.51
C TYR A 49 10.43 -2.35 -4.67
N LEU A 50 10.44 -3.06 -5.81
CA LEU A 50 11.46 -4.07 -6.10
C LEU A 50 12.86 -3.45 -6.16
N ILE A 51 13.02 -2.32 -6.83
CA ILE A 51 14.31 -1.61 -6.92
C ILE A 51 14.76 -1.16 -5.52
N ILE A 52 13.88 -0.56 -4.73
CA ILE A 52 14.16 -0.13 -3.36
C ILE A 52 14.60 -1.32 -2.50
N SER A 53 13.89 -2.45 -2.59
CA SER A 53 14.20 -3.65 -1.82
C SER A 53 15.54 -4.28 -2.20
N LEU A 54 15.89 -4.26 -3.50
CA LEU A 54 17.15 -4.80 -3.98
C LEU A 54 18.36 -3.90 -3.68
N THR A 55 18.15 -2.58 -3.62
CA THR A 55 19.24 -1.61 -3.40
C THR A 55 19.48 -1.31 -1.93
N PHE A 56 18.68 -1.90 -1.02
CA PHE A 56 18.73 -1.62 0.42
C PHE A 56 18.64 -0.13 0.78
N ILE A 57 18.06 0.68 -0.11
CA ILE A 57 17.85 2.10 0.15
C ILE A 57 16.68 2.22 1.15
N PHE A 58 16.92 2.90 2.28
CA PHE A 58 15.91 3.20 3.30
C PHE A 58 14.84 4.21 2.82
N ALA A 59 14.40 4.05 1.57
CA ALA A 59 13.44 4.93 0.92
C ALA A 59 12.05 4.29 0.74
N GLY A 60 11.78 3.17 1.41
CA GLY A 60 10.57 2.34 1.27
C GLY A 60 9.27 3.12 0.98
N ILE A 61 8.52 3.48 2.02
CA ILE A 61 7.25 4.23 1.85
C ILE A 61 7.45 5.60 1.19
N PRO A 62 8.45 6.43 1.56
CA PRO A 62 8.70 7.69 0.87
C PRO A 62 8.94 7.55 -0.64
N GLY A 63 9.69 6.52 -1.05
CA GLY A 63 9.93 6.25 -2.47
C GLY A 63 8.65 5.88 -3.23
N LEU A 64 7.78 5.10 -2.63
CA LEU A 64 6.47 4.78 -3.21
C LEU A 64 5.56 6.02 -3.31
N ILE A 65 5.54 6.87 -2.30
CA ILE A 65 4.79 8.13 -2.33
C ILE A 65 5.31 9.04 -3.43
N PHE A 66 6.63 9.14 -3.59
CA PHE A 66 7.23 9.94 -4.65
C PHE A 66 6.86 9.40 -6.04
N THR A 67 6.91 8.09 -6.23
CA THR A 67 6.48 7.45 -7.48
C THR A 67 5.00 7.67 -7.76
N LEU A 68 4.15 7.56 -6.73
CA LEU A 68 2.73 7.88 -6.84
C LEU A 68 2.54 9.34 -7.27
N PHE A 69 3.24 10.28 -6.64
CA PHE A 69 3.19 11.70 -6.98
C PHE A 69 3.54 11.95 -8.45
N LEU A 70 4.63 11.35 -8.94
CA LEU A 70 5.04 11.48 -10.34
C LEU A 70 4.01 10.86 -11.30
N TYR A 71 3.47 9.70 -10.97
CA TYR A 71 2.44 9.05 -11.77
C TYR A 71 1.17 9.91 -11.89
N LEU A 72 0.69 10.45 -10.78
CA LEU A 72 -0.50 11.31 -10.75
C LEU A 72 -0.27 12.65 -11.48
N THR A 73 0.95 13.19 -11.40
CA THR A 73 1.36 14.37 -12.19
C THR A 73 1.32 14.07 -13.68
N HIS A 74 1.86 12.91 -14.09
CA HIS A 74 1.79 12.47 -15.49
C HIS A 74 0.34 12.26 -15.97
N ALA A 75 -0.54 11.78 -15.09
CA ALA A 75 -1.97 11.65 -15.35
C ALA A 75 -2.72 12.99 -15.39
N LYS A 76 -1.99 14.11 -15.28
CA LYS A 76 -2.53 15.50 -15.30
C LYS A 76 -3.59 15.73 -14.20
N ILE A 77 -3.36 15.19 -13.02
CA ILE A 77 -4.17 15.48 -11.83
C ILE A 77 -3.69 16.82 -11.26
N PRO A 78 -4.61 17.73 -10.88
CA PRO A 78 -4.24 19.02 -10.28
C PRO A 78 -3.33 18.86 -9.07
N LEU A 79 -2.29 19.67 -8.96
CA LEU A 79 -1.22 19.56 -7.96
C LEU A 79 -1.75 19.43 -6.52
N ILE A 80 -2.73 20.26 -6.16
CA ILE A 80 -3.33 20.25 -4.81
C ILE A 80 -3.97 18.90 -4.51
N LYS A 81 -4.75 18.35 -5.46
CA LYS A 81 -5.37 17.03 -5.31
C LYS A 81 -4.34 15.91 -5.28
N ASN A 82 -3.27 16.01 -6.10
CA ASN A 82 -2.19 15.06 -6.10
C ASN A 82 -1.50 14.99 -4.74
N ILE A 83 -1.09 16.14 -4.19
CA ILE A 83 -0.49 16.21 -2.84
C ILE A 83 -1.45 15.62 -1.80
N PHE A 84 -2.72 15.97 -1.85
CA PHE A 84 -3.71 15.46 -0.90
C PHE A 84 -3.86 13.93 -0.99
N ILE A 85 -3.92 13.36 -2.20
CA ILE A 85 -3.96 11.90 -2.41
C ILE A 85 -2.71 11.24 -1.84
N CYS A 86 -1.52 11.79 -2.10
CA CYS A 86 -0.26 11.26 -1.59
C CYS A 86 -0.21 11.26 -0.07
N VAL A 87 -0.57 12.38 0.57
CA VAL A 87 -0.60 12.50 2.04
C VAL A 87 -1.62 11.54 2.64
N LEU A 88 -2.82 11.45 2.07
CA LEU A 88 -3.85 10.56 2.57
C LEU A 88 -3.48 9.09 2.38
N THR A 89 -2.87 8.73 1.26
CA THR A 89 -2.33 7.38 1.03
C THR A 89 -1.27 7.04 2.08
N PHE A 90 -0.35 7.96 2.34
CA PHE A 90 0.68 7.78 3.37
C PHE A 90 0.08 7.54 4.75
N LEU A 91 -0.88 8.36 5.16
CA LEU A 91 -1.55 8.22 6.45
C LEU A 91 -2.30 6.88 6.56
N MET A 92 -3.00 6.45 5.51
CA MET A 92 -3.70 5.17 5.50
C MET A 92 -2.74 3.98 5.59
N VAL A 93 -1.59 4.05 4.92
CA VAL A 93 -0.54 3.03 5.02
C VAL A 93 0.05 2.98 6.43
N LEU A 94 0.28 4.13 7.07
CA LEU A 94 0.74 4.16 8.46
C LEU A 94 -0.27 3.54 9.42
N VAL A 95 -1.55 3.87 9.28
CA VAL A 95 -2.63 3.28 10.09
C VAL A 95 -2.69 1.77 9.89
N LEU A 96 -2.60 1.32 8.64
CA LEU A 96 -2.59 -0.11 8.32
C LEU A 96 -1.40 -0.82 8.97
N THR A 97 -0.21 -0.28 8.84
CA THR A 97 1.01 -0.82 9.47
C THR A 97 0.87 -0.88 11.00
N PHE A 98 0.27 0.16 11.61
CA PHE A 98 0.01 0.18 13.04
C PHE A 98 -0.97 -0.90 13.46
N ILE A 99 -2.09 -1.08 12.74
CA ILE A 99 -3.09 -2.12 13.03
C ILE A 99 -2.45 -3.50 12.92
N THR A 100 -1.69 -3.77 11.85
CA THR A 100 -0.99 -5.04 11.65
C THR A 100 -0.03 -5.34 12.81
N ASN A 101 0.77 -4.36 13.22
CA ASN A 101 1.66 -4.54 14.37
C ASN A 101 0.89 -4.79 15.68
N MET A 102 -0.24 -4.13 15.90
CA MET A 102 -1.09 -4.36 17.08
C MET A 102 -1.69 -5.77 17.10
N VAL A 103 -2.11 -6.30 15.94
CA VAL A 103 -2.62 -7.69 15.85
C VAL A 103 -1.53 -8.68 16.26
N PHE A 104 -0.29 -8.51 15.79
CA PHE A 104 0.83 -9.36 16.20
C PHE A 104 1.15 -9.24 17.69
N TYR A 105 1.10 -8.04 18.23
CA TYR A 105 1.30 -7.81 19.66
C TYR A 105 0.20 -8.46 20.52
N ALA A 106 -1.05 -8.40 20.05
CA ALA A 106 -2.18 -9.05 20.72
C ALA A 106 -2.09 -10.58 20.71
N MET A 107 -1.40 -11.17 19.72
CA MET A 107 -1.11 -12.61 19.68
C MET A 107 -0.01 -13.04 20.67
N LYS A 108 0.44 -12.14 21.56
CA LYS A 108 1.45 -12.40 22.61
C LYS A 108 2.83 -12.84 22.06
N PHE A 109 3.20 -12.44 20.88
CA PHE A 109 4.57 -12.62 20.42
C PHE A 109 5.47 -11.56 21.06
N SER A 110 6.58 -12.01 21.68
CA SER A 110 7.62 -11.07 22.13
C SER A 110 8.31 -10.41 20.93
N PRO A 111 8.89 -9.20 21.09
CA PRO A 111 9.64 -8.56 20.01
C PRO A 111 10.70 -9.46 19.37
N ASP A 112 11.44 -10.23 20.18
CA ASP A 112 12.48 -11.16 19.72
C ASP A 112 11.87 -12.33 18.91
N GLN A 113 10.69 -12.82 19.31
CA GLN A 113 9.97 -13.86 18.56
C GLN A 113 9.44 -13.32 17.23
N ILE A 114 9.00 -12.08 17.17
CA ILE A 114 8.55 -11.43 15.93
C ILE A 114 9.73 -11.31 14.95
N GLU A 115 10.91 -10.95 15.43
CA GLU A 115 12.10 -10.84 14.57
C GLU A 115 12.51 -12.20 14.01
N HIS A 116 12.50 -13.25 14.84
CA HIS A 116 12.77 -14.60 14.39
C HIS A 116 11.71 -15.14 13.41
N LEU A 117 10.43 -14.82 13.63
CA LEU A 117 9.33 -15.20 12.73
C LEU A 117 9.44 -14.49 11.37
N ARG A 118 9.92 -13.26 11.31
CA ARG A 118 10.15 -12.52 10.05
C ARG A 118 11.11 -13.23 9.11
N GLU A 119 12.00 -14.05 9.63
CA GLU A 119 12.92 -14.86 8.82
C GLU A 119 12.27 -16.12 8.23
N MET A 120 11.09 -16.52 8.74
CA MET A 120 10.37 -17.69 8.24
C MET A 120 9.52 -17.34 7.00
N VAL A 121 9.62 -18.16 5.96
CA VAL A 121 8.85 -18.00 4.71
C VAL A 121 7.34 -18.05 4.98
N SER A 122 6.88 -18.95 5.84
CA SER A 122 5.46 -19.09 6.21
C SER A 122 4.89 -17.81 6.85
N TYR A 123 5.65 -17.17 7.73
CA TYR A 123 5.26 -15.91 8.36
C TYR A 123 5.15 -14.77 7.34
N ASN A 124 6.11 -14.66 6.43
CA ASN A 124 6.08 -13.62 5.39
C ASN A 124 4.88 -13.80 4.45
N ILE A 125 4.51 -15.04 4.11
CA ILE A 125 3.31 -15.31 3.31
C ILE A 125 2.05 -14.92 4.09
N PHE A 126 1.94 -15.29 5.36
CA PHE A 126 0.79 -14.92 6.21
C PHE A 126 0.66 -13.39 6.34
N PHE A 127 1.77 -12.70 6.62
CA PHE A 127 1.81 -11.24 6.69
C PHE A 127 1.40 -10.60 5.36
N SER A 128 1.84 -11.16 4.25
CA SER A 128 1.49 -10.69 2.90
C SER A 128 -0.01 -10.82 2.62
N ILE A 129 -0.62 -11.93 3.01
CA ILE A 129 -2.06 -12.17 2.86
C ILE A 129 -2.86 -11.21 3.74
N GLU A 130 -2.49 -11.06 5.01
CA GLU A 130 -3.14 -10.15 5.94
C GLU A 130 -3.06 -8.70 5.45
N TRP A 131 -1.91 -8.26 4.95
CA TRP A 131 -1.72 -6.94 4.37
C TRP A 131 -2.64 -6.68 3.17
N ILE A 132 -2.77 -7.66 2.26
CA ILE A 132 -3.67 -7.56 1.10
C ILE A 132 -5.12 -7.46 1.56
N ILE A 133 -5.57 -8.34 2.45
CA ILE A 133 -6.95 -8.36 2.95
C ILE A 133 -7.29 -7.03 3.63
N SER A 134 -6.44 -6.56 4.54
CA SER A 134 -6.64 -5.32 5.27
C SER A 134 -6.67 -4.10 4.35
N SER A 135 -5.79 -4.06 3.34
CA SER A 135 -5.80 -2.97 2.35
C SER A 135 -7.04 -2.97 1.46
N LEU A 136 -7.56 -4.14 1.10
CA LEU A 136 -8.83 -4.27 0.38
C LEU A 136 -10.01 -3.80 1.22
N ILE A 137 -10.08 -4.18 2.50
CA ILE A 137 -11.14 -3.74 3.41
C ILE A 137 -11.12 -2.21 3.53
N ILE A 138 -9.97 -1.61 3.78
CA ILE A 138 -9.83 -0.15 3.86
C ILE A 138 -10.26 0.51 2.54
N SER A 139 -9.85 -0.03 1.40
CA SER A 139 -10.23 0.48 0.09
C SER A 139 -11.75 0.43 -0.12
N CYS A 140 -12.41 -0.66 0.28
CA CYS A 140 -13.86 -0.79 0.23
C CYS A 140 -14.56 0.25 1.12
N VAL A 141 -14.06 0.45 2.35
CA VAL A 141 -14.61 1.46 3.28
C VAL A 141 -14.50 2.86 2.69
N ILE A 142 -13.33 3.23 2.15
CA ILE A 142 -13.11 4.54 1.51
C ILE A 142 -14.08 4.73 0.33
N TYR A 143 -14.21 3.71 -0.52
CA TYR A 143 -15.12 3.77 -1.66
C TYR A 143 -16.57 3.98 -1.22
N PHE A 144 -17.04 3.22 -0.22
CA PHE A 144 -18.39 3.32 0.32
C PHE A 144 -18.67 4.69 0.93
N LEU A 145 -17.76 5.24 1.73
CA LEU A 145 -17.87 6.56 2.31
C LEU A 145 -17.92 7.65 1.23
N SER A 146 -17.07 7.57 0.23
CA SER A 146 -17.05 8.51 -0.89
C SER A 146 -18.35 8.48 -1.69
N TYR A 147 -18.85 7.28 -1.97
CA TYR A 147 -20.12 7.09 -2.66
C TYR A 147 -21.29 7.71 -1.89
N LYS A 148 -21.34 7.50 -0.57
CA LYS A 148 -22.38 8.03 0.30
C LYS A 148 -22.38 9.57 0.34
N ILE A 149 -21.20 10.17 0.46
CA ILE A 149 -20.99 11.63 0.46
C ILE A 149 -21.46 12.24 -0.87
N THR A 150 -21.05 11.63 -1.99
CA THR A 150 -21.39 12.15 -3.34
C THR A 150 -22.90 12.10 -3.60
N ARG A 151 -23.61 11.13 -3.01
CA ARG A 151 -25.05 10.98 -3.17
C ARG A 151 -25.85 11.99 -2.32
N HIS A 152 -25.33 12.39 -1.17
CA HIS A 152 -25.95 13.43 -0.32
C HIS A 152 -25.83 14.84 -0.93
N HIS A 153 -24.80 15.12 -1.70
CA HIS A 153 -24.63 16.43 -2.36
C HIS A 153 -25.46 16.60 -3.65
N LYS A 154 -26.11 15.53 -4.14
CA LYS A 154 -26.96 15.60 -5.34
C LYS A 154 -28.46 15.69 -5.04
N LYS A 155 -28.84 15.72 -3.76
CA LYS A 155 -30.20 16.03 -3.29
C LYS A 155 -30.25 17.46 -2.78
#